data_85dcdd577fe23f88fb6f0149fe9bf1b0
#
_entry.id   85dcdd577fe23f88fb6f0149fe9bf1b0
#
_cell.length_a   1.000
_cell.length_b   1.000
_cell.length_c   1.000
_cell.angle_alpha   90.00
_cell.angle_beta   90.00
_cell.angle_gamma   90.00
#
_symmetry.space_group_name_H-M   'P 1'
#
loop_
_entity.id
_entity.type
_entity.pdbx_description
1 polymer ?
#
loop_
_entity_poly.entity_id
_entity_poly.type
_entity_poly.pdbx_seq_one_letter_code
_entity_poly.pdbx_strand_id
1 'polypeptide(L)'
;MKAYERLLSYVKVFTPSSEETGTSPSTQYQFDLARLLVQELRELGVKDADVDEHCYVYGHIPATRGYESRQKLGFIAHMDTVSDFCDHPVTPVITPNYDLALGTSGRILSPKMFPHLSTLKGRTLITSDGTTILGADDKAGIAEIMTMIESLNDNTIPHGPLCIAFTP
;
A
#
# COMPACT_ATOMS: atom_id res chain seq x y z
N MET A 1 4.16 -10.92 8.64
CA MET A 1 2.77 -10.71 8.10
C MET A 1 2.79 -10.91 6.60
N LYS A 2 1.73 -11.41 5.95
CA LYS A 2 1.69 -11.52 4.48
C LYS A 2 1.30 -10.19 3.84
N ALA A 3 1.75 -9.93 2.60
CA ALA A 3 1.47 -8.66 1.92
C ALA A 3 -0.04 -8.36 1.79
N TYR A 4 -0.86 -9.35 1.50
CA TYR A 4 -2.31 -9.13 1.41
C TYR A 4 -2.95 -8.75 2.76
N GLU A 5 -2.41 -9.22 3.90
CA GLU A 5 -2.91 -8.86 5.23
C GLU A 5 -2.59 -7.40 5.56
N ARG A 6 -1.39 -6.92 5.15
CA ARG A 6 -1.04 -5.49 5.19
C ARG A 6 -1.96 -4.67 4.31
N LEU A 7 -2.16 -5.09 3.06
CA LEU A 7 -3.07 -4.41 2.13
C LEU A 7 -4.46 -4.23 2.76
N LEU A 8 -5.03 -5.29 3.35
CA LEU A 8 -6.34 -5.23 4.02
C LEU A 8 -6.38 -4.23 5.19
N SER A 9 -5.25 -3.98 5.83
CA SER A 9 -5.14 -2.96 6.88
C SER A 9 -5.01 -1.56 6.30
N TYR A 10 -4.16 -1.39 5.30
CA TYR A 10 -3.86 -0.07 4.72
C TYR A 10 -5.02 0.51 3.90
N VAL A 11 -5.78 -0.31 3.18
CA VAL A 11 -6.92 0.18 2.40
C VAL A 11 -8.04 0.74 3.28
N LYS A 12 -8.12 0.33 4.54
CA LYS A 12 -9.09 0.86 5.52
C LYS A 12 -8.75 2.28 5.99
N VAL A 13 -7.51 2.71 5.84
CA VAL A 13 -7.11 4.08 6.16
C VAL A 13 -7.55 4.98 5.02
N PHE A 14 -8.37 5.97 5.34
CA PHE A 14 -8.93 6.91 4.37
C PHE A 14 -7.87 7.94 3.96
N THR A 15 -7.49 7.97 2.68
CA THR A 15 -6.40 8.82 2.18
C THR A 15 -6.71 9.44 0.81
N PRO A 16 -7.90 10.05 0.60
CA PRO A 16 -8.19 10.65 -0.69
C PRO A 16 -7.27 11.84 -0.96
N SER A 17 -6.86 12.01 -2.21
CA SER A 17 -6.25 13.25 -2.69
C SER A 17 -7.32 14.32 -3.00
N SER A 18 -6.88 15.54 -3.26
CA SER A 18 -7.73 16.65 -3.68
C SER A 18 -6.99 17.53 -4.69
N GLU A 19 -7.62 17.83 -5.79
CA GLU A 19 -7.08 18.77 -6.79
C GLU A 19 -7.32 20.24 -6.43
N GLU A 20 -8.17 20.50 -5.42
CA GLU A 20 -8.62 21.86 -5.10
C GLU A 20 -7.69 22.61 -4.13
N THR A 21 -6.89 21.88 -3.33
CA THR A 21 -6.15 22.47 -2.21
C THR A 21 -4.84 23.14 -2.63
N GLY A 22 -4.19 22.63 -3.68
CA GLY A 22 -2.87 23.11 -4.13
C GLY A 22 -1.75 22.92 -3.11
N THR A 23 -1.94 22.07 -2.11
CA THR A 23 -0.97 21.79 -1.03
C THR A 23 -0.38 20.38 -1.15
N SER A 24 0.74 20.14 -0.45
CA SER A 24 1.30 18.80 -0.25
C SER A 24 1.43 18.53 1.26
N PRO A 25 0.74 17.51 1.80
CA PRO A 25 -0.22 16.67 1.12
C PRO A 25 -1.47 17.42 0.69
N SER A 26 -2.19 16.91 -0.31
CA SER A 26 -3.42 17.51 -0.80
C SER A 26 -4.59 17.34 0.19
N THR A 27 -4.52 16.38 1.11
CA THR A 27 -5.43 16.23 2.25
C THR A 27 -4.69 15.81 3.52
N GLN A 28 -5.19 16.24 4.68
CA GLN A 28 -4.59 15.88 5.99
C GLN A 28 -4.82 14.40 6.36
N TYR A 29 -5.79 13.73 5.74
CA TYR A 29 -6.06 12.31 5.97
C TYR A 29 -4.87 11.40 5.61
N GLN A 30 -4.02 11.83 4.69
CA GLN A 30 -2.84 11.06 4.26
C GLN A 30 -1.83 10.87 5.41
N PHE A 31 -1.77 11.81 6.37
CA PHE A 31 -0.92 11.66 7.55
C PHE A 31 -1.32 10.47 8.44
N ASP A 32 -2.57 10.01 8.40
CA ASP A 32 -2.98 8.89 9.23
C ASP A 32 -2.30 7.59 8.77
N LEU A 33 -2.21 7.37 7.46
CA LEU A 33 -1.45 6.25 6.90
C LEU A 33 0.05 6.47 7.09
N ALA A 34 0.57 7.67 6.85
CA ALA A 34 1.99 7.99 7.02
C ALA A 34 2.50 7.67 8.44
N ARG A 35 1.77 8.08 9.47
CA ARG A 35 2.12 7.80 10.88
C ARG A 35 2.09 6.31 11.20
N LEU A 36 1.09 5.59 10.69
CA LEU A 36 1.00 4.14 10.83
C LEU A 36 2.22 3.46 10.20
N LEU A 37 2.61 3.88 8.99
CA LEU A 37 3.75 3.31 8.28
C LEU A 37 5.08 3.62 8.98
N VAL A 38 5.26 4.84 9.50
CA VAL A 38 6.45 5.18 10.30
C VAL A 38 6.55 4.29 11.53
N GLN A 39 5.44 4.08 12.24
CA GLN A 39 5.43 3.19 13.40
C GLN A 39 5.83 1.76 13.00
N GLU A 40 5.21 1.20 11.97
CA GLU A 40 5.49 -0.15 11.50
C GLU A 40 6.93 -0.29 10.98
N LEU A 41 7.46 0.70 10.25
CA LEU A 41 8.86 0.74 9.81
C LEU A 41 9.82 0.67 10.99
N ARG A 42 9.55 1.42 12.07
CA ARG A 42 10.37 1.41 13.29
C ARG A 42 10.30 0.06 14.01
N GLU A 43 9.12 -0.55 14.07
CA GLU A 43 8.93 -1.91 14.61
C GLU A 43 9.69 -2.96 13.78
N LEU A 44 9.79 -2.77 12.47
CA LEU A 44 10.59 -3.58 11.56
C LEU A 44 12.09 -3.25 11.58
N GLY A 45 12.54 -2.35 12.46
CA GLY A 45 13.95 -2.04 12.66
C GLY A 45 14.51 -0.89 11.82
N VAL A 46 13.71 -0.20 11.04
CA VAL A 46 14.08 1.02 10.29
C VAL A 46 14.07 2.20 11.25
N LYS A 47 15.18 2.43 11.96
CA LYS A 47 15.25 3.33 13.12
C LYS A 47 15.10 4.80 12.78
N ASP A 48 15.48 5.19 11.58
CA ASP A 48 15.44 6.57 11.08
C ASP A 48 14.14 6.86 10.29
N ALA A 49 13.18 5.92 10.29
CA ALA A 49 11.89 6.16 9.65
C ALA A 49 11.21 7.39 10.25
N ASP A 50 10.81 8.32 9.40
CA ASP A 50 10.14 9.56 9.79
C ASP A 50 9.19 10.05 8.69
N VAL A 51 8.30 10.97 9.05
CA VAL A 51 7.40 11.66 8.11
C VAL A 51 7.62 13.16 8.22
N ASP A 52 7.82 13.82 7.08
CA ASP A 52 8.02 15.27 7.02
C ASP A 52 6.70 16.06 6.99
N GLU A 53 6.81 17.39 7.00
CA GLU A 53 5.66 18.30 6.95
C GLU A 53 4.85 18.24 5.66
N HIS A 54 5.42 17.66 4.61
CA HIS A 54 4.77 17.43 3.31
C HIS A 54 4.19 16.01 3.17
N CYS A 55 4.17 15.24 4.29
CA CYS A 55 3.66 13.87 4.34
C CYS A 55 4.50 12.83 3.58
N TYR A 56 5.77 13.11 3.28
CA TYR A 56 6.67 12.08 2.76
C TYR A 56 7.22 11.25 3.91
N VAL A 57 7.09 9.94 3.80
CA VAL A 57 7.71 8.98 4.74
C VAL A 57 9.04 8.51 4.15
N TYR A 58 10.10 8.56 4.94
CA TYR A 58 11.43 8.10 4.56
C TYR A 58 11.99 7.10 5.56
N GLY A 59 12.83 6.20 5.07
CA GLY A 59 13.58 5.29 5.91
C GLY A 59 14.78 4.68 5.17
N HIS A 60 15.80 4.28 5.92
CA HIS A 60 17.00 3.66 5.37
C HIS A 60 17.29 2.34 6.05
N ILE A 61 17.66 1.35 5.24
CA ILE A 61 18.12 0.05 5.72
C ILE A 61 19.58 -0.07 5.36
N PRO A 62 20.49 -0.19 6.37
CA PRO A 62 21.90 -0.40 6.13
C PRO A 62 22.16 -1.67 5.32
N ALA A 63 23.22 -1.69 4.54
CA ALA A 63 23.64 -2.88 3.81
C ALA A 63 23.98 -4.03 4.77
N THR A 64 23.77 -5.25 4.33
CA THR A 64 24.34 -6.44 4.96
C THR A 64 25.85 -6.30 4.99
N ARG A 65 26.49 -6.74 6.09
CA ARG A 65 27.94 -6.71 6.25
C ARG A 65 28.68 -7.31 5.03
N GLY A 66 29.56 -6.54 4.42
CA GLY A 66 30.30 -6.90 3.21
C GLY A 66 29.60 -6.49 1.91
N TYR A 67 28.42 -5.86 1.98
CA TYR A 67 27.68 -5.37 0.81
C TYR A 67 27.54 -3.84 0.80
N GLU A 68 28.29 -3.12 1.63
CA GLU A 68 28.20 -1.65 1.80
C GLU A 68 28.56 -0.88 0.53
N SER A 69 29.42 -1.45 -0.32
CA SER A 69 29.84 -0.87 -1.60
C SER A 69 28.87 -1.16 -2.75
N ARG A 70 27.81 -1.95 -2.52
CA ARG A 70 26.82 -2.22 -3.56
C ARG A 70 25.99 -0.98 -3.83
N GLN A 71 25.46 -0.91 -5.06
CA GLN A 71 24.58 0.17 -5.47
C GLN A 71 23.39 0.27 -4.50
N LYS A 72 23.09 1.51 -4.07
CA LYS A 72 21.90 1.81 -3.29
C LYS A 72 20.65 1.64 -4.15
N LEU A 73 19.64 0.97 -3.61
CA LEU A 73 18.32 0.81 -4.24
C LEU A 73 17.29 1.63 -3.48
N GLY A 74 16.39 2.26 -4.21
CA GLY A 74 15.22 2.95 -3.67
C GLY A 74 13.94 2.23 -4.03
N PHE A 75 13.03 2.13 -3.06
CA PHE A 75 11.67 1.65 -3.25
C PHE A 75 10.70 2.78 -2.91
N ILE A 76 9.74 3.01 -3.80
CA ILE A 76 8.78 4.09 -3.66
C ILE A 76 7.38 3.58 -3.97
N ALA A 77 6.39 4.05 -3.20
CA ALA A 77 4.97 3.84 -3.44
C ALA A 77 4.19 5.05 -2.91
N HIS A 78 2.99 5.33 -3.45
CA HIS A 78 2.20 6.43 -2.96
C HIS A 78 1.09 5.98 -2.00
N MET A 79 0.72 6.87 -1.07
CA MET A 79 -0.24 6.62 0.00
C MET A 79 -1.64 7.10 -0.35
N ASP A 80 -1.74 8.13 -1.19
CA ASP A 80 -3.02 8.71 -1.55
C ASP A 80 -3.81 7.82 -2.49
N THR A 81 -5.09 8.08 -2.57
CA THR A 81 -6.03 7.48 -3.52
C THR A 81 -6.76 8.58 -4.27
N VAL A 82 -7.18 8.31 -5.50
CA VAL A 82 -8.03 9.25 -6.22
C VAL A 82 -9.29 9.56 -5.39
N SER A 83 -9.78 10.79 -5.50
CA SER A 83 -10.99 11.24 -4.78
C SER A 83 -12.28 10.67 -5.38
N ASP A 84 -12.24 10.27 -6.65
CA ASP A 84 -13.39 9.70 -7.34
C ASP A 84 -13.84 8.41 -6.65
N PHE A 85 -15.12 8.36 -6.26
CA PHE A 85 -15.70 7.20 -5.60
C PHE A 85 -14.94 6.77 -4.33
N CYS A 86 -14.45 7.75 -3.56
CA CYS A 86 -13.69 7.56 -2.34
C CYS A 86 -14.08 8.64 -1.32
N ASP A 87 -15.30 8.58 -0.79
CA ASP A 87 -15.86 9.53 0.16
C ASP A 87 -15.92 9.02 1.61
N HIS A 88 -15.54 7.78 1.84
CA HIS A 88 -15.48 7.14 3.15
C HIS A 88 -14.44 5.99 3.17
N PRO A 89 -14.07 5.47 4.36
CA PRO A 89 -13.13 4.36 4.48
C PRO A 89 -13.58 3.10 3.75
N VAL A 90 -12.63 2.40 3.13
CA VAL A 90 -12.88 1.19 2.34
C VAL A 90 -13.28 0.02 3.23
N THR A 91 -14.28 -0.74 2.80
CA THR A 91 -14.62 -2.07 3.34
C THR A 91 -14.07 -3.14 2.39
N PRO A 92 -12.88 -3.71 2.66
CA PRO A 92 -12.31 -4.73 1.78
C PRO A 92 -13.02 -6.06 1.94
N VAL A 93 -13.22 -6.76 0.82
CA VAL A 93 -13.87 -8.08 0.75
C VAL A 93 -12.91 -9.08 0.13
N ILE A 94 -12.78 -10.27 0.74
CA ILE A 94 -12.00 -11.38 0.21
C ILE A 94 -12.97 -12.38 -0.43
N THR A 95 -12.83 -12.60 -1.72
CA THR A 95 -13.68 -13.53 -2.46
C THR A 95 -12.84 -14.68 -3.01
N PRO A 96 -13.11 -15.93 -2.62
CA PRO A 96 -12.32 -17.10 -3.03
C PRO A 96 -12.53 -17.51 -4.50
N ASN A 97 -13.56 -16.97 -5.14
CA ASN A 97 -13.87 -17.16 -6.54
C ASN A 97 -14.21 -15.82 -7.17
N TYR A 98 -14.06 -15.69 -8.49
CA TYR A 98 -14.20 -14.40 -9.17
C TYR A 98 -15.61 -14.08 -9.67
N ASP A 99 -16.65 -14.71 -9.17
CA ASP A 99 -18.03 -14.35 -9.50
C ASP A 99 -18.48 -13.23 -8.53
N LEU A 100 -18.51 -12.00 -9.05
CA LEU A 100 -18.23 -10.85 -8.22
C LEU A 100 -19.41 -9.88 -8.16
N ALA A 101 -20.41 -10.24 -7.39
CA ALA A 101 -21.25 -9.21 -6.76
C ALA A 101 -20.39 -8.48 -5.70
N LEU A 102 -20.27 -7.16 -5.82
CA LEU A 102 -19.51 -6.35 -4.86
C LEU A 102 -20.39 -6.01 -3.66
N GLY A 103 -20.27 -6.79 -2.61
CA GLY A 103 -21.05 -6.62 -1.39
C GLY A 103 -22.55 -6.57 -1.67
N THR A 104 -23.23 -5.59 -1.07
CA THR A 104 -24.66 -5.32 -1.25
C THR A 104 -24.96 -4.15 -2.20
N SER A 105 -23.92 -3.60 -2.85
CA SER A 105 -24.02 -2.41 -3.69
C SER A 105 -24.83 -2.62 -4.99
N GLY A 106 -25.10 -3.87 -5.37
CA GLY A 106 -25.70 -4.23 -6.66
C GLY A 106 -24.72 -4.13 -7.84
N ARG A 107 -23.47 -3.76 -7.61
CA ARG A 107 -22.43 -3.70 -8.63
C ARG A 107 -21.83 -5.08 -8.86
N ILE A 108 -21.47 -5.37 -10.10
CA ILE A 108 -20.91 -6.67 -10.49
C ILE A 108 -19.65 -6.44 -11.32
N LEU A 109 -18.53 -7.03 -10.91
CA LEU A 109 -17.36 -7.18 -11.77
C LEU A 109 -17.61 -8.39 -12.69
N SER A 110 -17.81 -8.15 -13.97
CA SER A 110 -18.14 -9.20 -14.93
C SER A 110 -17.07 -9.33 -16.00
N PRO A 111 -16.67 -10.57 -16.36
CA PRO A 111 -15.79 -10.81 -17.50
C PRO A 111 -16.35 -10.29 -18.84
N LYS A 112 -17.66 -10.07 -18.94
CA LYS A 112 -18.26 -9.43 -20.12
C LYS A 112 -17.85 -7.96 -20.25
N MET A 113 -17.71 -7.25 -19.11
CA MET A 113 -17.25 -5.86 -19.08
C MET A 113 -15.74 -5.76 -19.01
N PHE A 114 -15.11 -6.68 -18.30
CA PHE A 114 -13.67 -6.71 -18.05
C PHE A 114 -13.09 -8.08 -18.44
N PRO A 115 -12.80 -8.34 -19.72
CA PRO A 115 -12.44 -9.67 -20.23
C PRO A 115 -11.24 -10.32 -19.54
N HIS A 116 -10.28 -9.52 -19.05
CA HIS A 116 -9.11 -10.01 -18.34
C HIS A 116 -9.45 -10.74 -17.02
N LEU A 117 -10.61 -10.46 -16.41
CA LEU A 117 -11.05 -11.18 -15.21
C LEU A 117 -11.17 -12.71 -15.46
N SER A 118 -11.42 -13.13 -16.69
CA SER A 118 -11.47 -14.57 -17.02
C SER A 118 -10.15 -15.30 -16.74
N THR A 119 -9.02 -14.57 -16.77
CA THR A 119 -7.69 -15.13 -16.45
C THR A 119 -7.47 -15.35 -14.96
N LEU A 120 -8.33 -14.78 -14.11
CA LEU A 120 -8.26 -14.86 -12.65
C LEU A 120 -9.11 -15.98 -12.07
N LYS A 121 -9.73 -16.79 -12.93
CA LYS A 121 -10.54 -17.95 -12.52
C LYS A 121 -9.77 -18.86 -11.56
N GLY A 122 -10.38 -19.19 -10.42
CA GLY A 122 -9.77 -20.02 -9.38
C GLY A 122 -8.81 -19.27 -8.44
N ARG A 123 -8.62 -17.97 -8.62
CA ARG A 123 -7.85 -17.13 -7.68
C ARG A 123 -8.76 -16.52 -6.62
N THR A 124 -8.18 -16.28 -5.45
CA THR A 124 -8.79 -15.43 -4.43
C THR A 124 -8.56 -13.97 -4.78
N LEU A 125 -9.61 -13.17 -4.75
CA LEU A 125 -9.56 -11.75 -5.07
C LEU A 125 -9.85 -10.91 -3.83
N ILE A 126 -9.23 -9.75 -3.76
CA ILE A 126 -9.56 -8.69 -2.81
C ILE A 126 -10.24 -7.58 -3.60
N THR A 127 -11.42 -7.19 -3.17
CA THR A 127 -12.20 -6.09 -3.75
C THR A 127 -12.68 -5.15 -2.65
N SER A 128 -13.22 -3.99 -3.01
CA SER A 128 -14.11 -3.26 -2.12
C SER A 128 -15.49 -3.93 -2.07
N ASP A 129 -16.36 -3.45 -1.21
CA ASP A 129 -17.78 -3.85 -1.18
C ASP A 129 -18.63 -3.20 -2.29
N GLY A 130 -17.99 -2.43 -3.18
CA GLY A 130 -18.63 -1.73 -4.29
C GLY A 130 -19.21 -0.35 -3.92
N THR A 131 -19.02 0.12 -2.70
CA THR A 131 -19.40 1.49 -2.28
C THR A 131 -18.26 2.48 -2.47
N THR A 132 -16.99 2.00 -2.53
CA THR A 132 -15.81 2.79 -2.81
C THR A 132 -14.90 2.08 -3.81
N ILE A 133 -13.85 2.77 -4.28
CA ILE A 133 -12.66 2.10 -4.85
C ILE A 133 -12.00 1.25 -3.78
N LEU A 134 -11.13 0.30 -4.17
CA LEU A 134 -10.32 -0.46 -3.21
C LEU A 134 -9.10 0.33 -2.70
N GLY A 135 -8.50 1.15 -3.56
CA GLY A 135 -7.27 1.87 -3.23
C GLY A 135 -6.02 0.97 -3.20
N ALA A 136 -6.03 -0.12 -3.98
CA ALA A 136 -4.85 -0.99 -4.10
C ALA A 136 -3.69 -0.31 -4.81
N ASP A 137 -3.96 0.66 -5.66
CA ASP A 137 -3.01 1.57 -6.26
C ASP A 137 -2.87 2.83 -5.37
N ASP A 138 -1.76 3.01 -4.61
CA ASP A 138 -0.62 2.06 -4.59
C ASP A 138 -0.37 1.47 -3.17
N LYS A 139 -1.42 1.29 -2.37
CA LYS A 139 -1.30 0.63 -1.06
C LYS A 139 -0.85 -0.84 -1.16
N ALA A 140 -0.97 -1.45 -2.34
CA ALA A 140 -0.41 -2.77 -2.60
C ALA A 140 1.11 -2.71 -2.68
N GLY A 141 1.67 -1.73 -3.39
CA GLY A 141 3.12 -1.49 -3.42
C GLY A 141 3.67 -1.21 -2.03
N ILE A 142 2.99 -0.40 -1.22
CA ILE A 142 3.36 -0.19 0.19
C ILE A 142 3.40 -1.53 0.94
N ALA A 143 2.35 -2.34 0.82
CA ALA A 143 2.26 -3.63 1.51
C ALA A 143 3.36 -4.61 1.09
N GLU A 144 3.74 -4.60 -0.18
CA GLU A 144 4.84 -5.42 -0.72
C GLU A 144 6.20 -4.95 -0.20
N ILE A 145 6.46 -3.63 -0.21
CA ILE A 145 7.69 -3.04 0.33
C ILE A 145 7.83 -3.36 1.82
N MET A 146 6.79 -3.17 2.62
CA MET A 146 6.80 -3.48 4.05
C MET A 146 7.02 -4.98 4.32
N THR A 147 6.47 -5.86 3.48
CA THR A 147 6.67 -7.31 3.59
C THR A 147 8.09 -7.71 3.18
N MET A 148 8.65 -7.05 2.17
CA MET A 148 10.05 -7.22 1.81
C MET A 148 10.96 -6.85 2.99
N ILE A 149 10.74 -5.69 3.63
CA ILE A 149 11.53 -5.24 4.78
C ILE A 149 11.48 -6.28 5.91
N GLU A 150 10.29 -6.77 6.25
CA GLU A 150 10.13 -7.84 7.25
C GLU A 150 10.95 -9.08 6.89
N SER A 151 10.96 -9.46 5.60
CA SER A 151 11.70 -10.63 5.12
C SER A 151 13.23 -10.46 5.16
N LEU A 152 13.72 -9.21 5.18
CA LEU A 152 15.16 -8.93 5.31
C LEU A 152 15.66 -9.03 6.74
N ASN A 153 14.78 -8.99 7.75
CA ASN A 153 15.16 -8.97 9.16
C ASN A 153 15.78 -10.28 9.67
N ASP A 154 15.57 -11.39 9.00
CA ASP A 154 16.20 -12.67 9.36
C ASP A 154 17.63 -12.81 8.85
N ASN A 155 18.18 -11.80 8.15
CA ASN A 155 19.51 -11.75 7.57
C ASN A 155 19.85 -12.92 6.61
N THR A 156 18.87 -13.60 6.07
CA THR A 156 19.08 -14.69 5.10
C THR A 156 19.29 -14.17 3.68
N ILE A 157 18.86 -12.93 3.40
CA ILE A 157 18.96 -12.30 2.09
C ILE A 157 19.97 -11.14 2.16
N PRO A 158 21.19 -11.31 1.62
CA PRO A 158 22.17 -10.23 1.62
C PRO A 158 21.78 -9.13 0.63
N HIS A 159 21.91 -7.87 1.05
CA HIS A 159 21.53 -6.70 0.25
C HIS A 159 22.48 -5.52 0.44
N GLY A 160 22.56 -4.64 -0.55
CA GLY A 160 23.19 -3.33 -0.44
C GLY A 160 22.35 -2.35 0.38
N PRO A 161 22.76 -1.08 0.50
CA PRO A 161 21.96 -0.07 1.19
C PRO A 161 20.60 0.12 0.49
N LEU A 162 19.51 0.22 1.27
CA LEU A 162 18.16 0.44 0.74
C LEU A 162 17.61 1.78 1.26
N CYS A 163 16.83 2.44 0.42
CA CYS A 163 16.03 3.62 0.76
C CYS A 163 14.57 3.33 0.50
N ILE A 164 13.72 3.75 1.42
CA ILE A 164 12.27 3.63 1.31
C ILE A 164 11.69 5.03 1.27
N ALA A 165 10.72 5.26 0.39
CA ALA A 165 9.93 6.47 0.36
C ALA A 165 8.46 6.13 0.10
N PHE A 166 7.56 6.63 0.97
CA PHE A 166 6.13 6.64 0.69
C PHE A 166 5.69 8.09 0.51
N THR A 167 4.98 8.34 -0.58
CA THR A 167 4.63 9.71 -0.99
C THR A 167 3.15 10.00 -0.76
N PRO A 168 2.81 11.26 -0.54
CA PRO A 168 1.43 11.69 -0.52
C PRO A 168 0.77 11.60 -1.87
#